data_2b4c09b2b34e2cbd8aaf2061cb202e34
#
_entry.id   2b4c09b2b34e2cbd8aaf2061cb202e34
#
_cell.length_a   1.000
_cell.length_b   1.000
_cell.length_c   1.000
_cell.angle_alpha   90.00
_cell.angle_beta   90.00
_cell.angle_gamma   90.00
#
_symmetry.space_group_name_H-M   'P 1'
#
loop_
_entity.id
_entity.type
_entity.pdbx_description
1 polymer ?
#
loop_
_entity_poly.entity_id
_entity_poly.type
_entity_poly.pdbx_seq_one_letter_code
_entity_poly.pdbx_strand_id
1 'polypeptide(L)'
;MKLVKPKKFLGQHFLKDLKVAQDIADTVDTFPELPVLEVGPGMGVLTQFLVKKDRLVKVVEVDYESVAYLREAYPSLEDHIIEDDFLKMNLHRLFDGKPFVLTGNYPYNISSQIFFKMLENKDIIPCCTGMIQKEVAERIAAGPGSKTYGILSVLIQAWYKVEYLFTDSEHVFNPPPKVKSAVIRMTRNDTKELGCDEKLFKQVVKTTFNHRRKTLRNSIKPILGKDCPLTEDALFNKRPEQLSVEEFISLTNQVEEALKTATASGN
;
A
#
# COMPACT_ATOMS: atom_id res chain seq x y z
N MET A 1 26.08 -6.81 -22.04
CA MET A 1 25.27 -6.63 -20.83
C MET A 1 25.02 -7.97 -20.15
N LYS A 2 25.36 -8.12 -18.86
CA LYS A 2 25.13 -9.37 -18.11
C LYS A 2 23.74 -9.33 -17.50
N LEU A 3 22.92 -10.36 -17.75
CA LEU A 3 21.58 -10.45 -17.15
C LEU A 3 21.68 -10.62 -15.63
N VAL A 4 20.85 -9.89 -14.90
CA VAL A 4 20.74 -9.98 -13.45
C VAL A 4 19.96 -11.26 -13.09
N LYS A 5 20.46 -12.00 -12.10
CA LYS A 5 19.75 -13.17 -11.57
C LYS A 5 18.77 -12.75 -10.46
N PRO A 6 17.54 -13.27 -10.46
CA PRO A 6 16.59 -12.98 -9.40
C PRO A 6 17.11 -13.40 -8.02
N LYS A 7 17.00 -12.51 -7.04
CA LYS A 7 17.39 -12.75 -5.65
C LYS A 7 16.14 -13.05 -4.81
N LYS A 8 16.07 -14.27 -4.32
CA LYS A 8 14.91 -14.74 -3.55
C LYS A 8 14.65 -13.92 -2.29
N PHE A 9 15.72 -13.50 -1.60
CA PHE A 9 15.60 -12.70 -0.38
C PHE A 9 15.06 -11.28 -0.62
N LEU A 10 15.14 -10.77 -1.87
CA LEU A 10 14.54 -9.52 -2.30
C LEU A 10 13.11 -9.71 -2.85
N GLY A 11 12.58 -10.93 -2.86
CA GLY A 11 11.25 -11.23 -3.41
C GLY A 11 11.13 -10.98 -4.91
N GLN A 12 12.26 -11.07 -5.66
CA GLN A 12 12.31 -10.74 -7.08
C GLN A 12 11.66 -11.82 -7.94
N HIS A 13 10.64 -11.43 -8.70
CA HIS A 13 10.05 -12.13 -9.81
C HIS A 13 10.03 -11.18 -11.00
N PHE A 14 10.92 -11.39 -11.97
CA PHE A 14 11.04 -10.48 -13.09
C PHE A 14 9.91 -10.69 -14.08
N LEU A 15 9.14 -9.64 -14.30
CA LEU A 15 8.11 -9.60 -15.33
C LEU A 15 8.78 -9.76 -16.70
N LYS A 16 8.29 -10.67 -17.53
CA LYS A 16 8.81 -10.93 -18.89
C LYS A 16 7.80 -10.64 -20.00
N ASP A 17 6.53 -10.58 -19.67
CA ASP A 17 5.46 -10.27 -20.62
C ASP A 17 5.39 -8.75 -20.86
N LEU A 18 5.76 -8.35 -22.08
CA LEU A 18 5.83 -6.93 -22.45
C LEU A 18 4.46 -6.28 -22.56
N LYS A 19 3.42 -7.04 -22.93
CA LYS A 19 2.06 -6.50 -22.96
C LYS A 19 1.56 -6.17 -21.57
N VAL A 20 1.79 -7.06 -20.62
CA VAL A 20 1.46 -6.83 -19.21
C VAL A 20 2.24 -5.63 -18.67
N ALA A 21 3.53 -5.53 -18.98
CA ALA A 21 4.37 -4.39 -18.58
C ALA A 21 3.83 -3.05 -19.14
N GLN A 22 3.40 -3.03 -20.41
CA GLN A 22 2.77 -1.86 -21.02
C GLN A 22 1.45 -1.50 -20.33
N ASP A 23 0.61 -2.50 -20.07
CA ASP A 23 -0.68 -2.29 -19.40
C ASP A 23 -0.50 -1.72 -17.98
N ILE A 24 0.51 -2.17 -17.23
CA ILE A 24 0.87 -1.59 -15.94
C ILE A 24 1.36 -0.16 -16.11
N ALA A 25 2.27 0.09 -17.04
CA ALA A 25 2.80 1.44 -17.30
C ALA A 25 1.69 2.44 -17.64
N ASP A 26 0.68 2.02 -18.36
CA ASP A 26 -0.45 2.88 -18.77
C ASP A 26 -1.39 3.23 -17.61
N THR A 27 -1.34 2.50 -16.50
CA THR A 27 -2.15 2.81 -15.31
C THR A 27 -1.77 4.15 -14.65
N VAL A 28 -0.57 4.68 -14.90
CA VAL A 28 -0.13 5.98 -14.36
C VAL A 28 -0.76 7.17 -15.07
N ASP A 29 -1.36 6.95 -16.24
CA ASP A 29 -1.91 8.03 -17.11
C ASP A 29 -3.20 8.66 -16.58
N THR A 30 -3.71 8.18 -15.44
CA THR A 30 -4.77 8.86 -14.67
C THR A 30 -4.35 10.27 -14.24
N PHE A 31 -3.04 10.49 -14.02
CA PHE A 31 -2.44 11.79 -13.70
C PHE A 31 -1.27 12.06 -14.63
N PRO A 32 -1.53 12.39 -15.90
CA PRO A 32 -0.49 12.50 -16.93
C PRO A 32 0.49 13.66 -16.68
N GLU A 33 0.09 14.66 -15.90
CA GLU A 33 0.89 15.85 -15.56
C GLU A 33 1.89 15.60 -14.41
N LEU A 34 1.72 14.53 -13.63
CA LEU A 34 2.57 14.27 -12.48
C LEU A 34 3.79 13.44 -12.84
N PRO A 35 4.93 13.67 -12.16
CA PRO A 35 6.08 12.78 -12.25
C PRO A 35 5.75 11.39 -11.70
N VAL A 36 6.56 10.39 -12.06
CA VAL A 36 6.40 8.99 -11.66
C VAL A 36 7.62 8.54 -10.88
N LEU A 37 7.40 7.84 -9.77
CA LEU A 37 8.40 7.03 -9.10
C LEU A 37 8.08 5.55 -9.30
N GLU A 38 9.00 4.81 -9.91
CA GLU A 38 8.94 3.35 -10.00
C GLU A 38 9.74 2.71 -8.88
N VAL A 39 9.13 1.80 -8.13
CA VAL A 39 9.78 1.02 -7.07
C VAL A 39 10.17 -0.35 -7.60
N GLY A 40 11.46 -0.69 -7.46
CA GLY A 40 11.99 -1.99 -7.83
C GLY A 40 11.96 -2.27 -9.35
N PRO A 41 12.57 -1.41 -10.17
CA PRO A 41 12.55 -1.55 -11.63
C PRO A 41 13.21 -2.83 -12.14
N GLY A 42 14.07 -3.46 -11.35
CA GLY A 42 14.84 -4.63 -11.78
C GLY A 42 15.67 -4.32 -13.02
N MET A 43 15.46 -5.09 -14.10
CA MET A 43 16.10 -4.85 -15.40
C MET A 43 15.33 -3.87 -16.29
N GLY A 44 14.36 -3.14 -15.77
CA GLY A 44 13.68 -2.08 -16.50
C GLY A 44 12.56 -2.51 -17.42
N VAL A 45 11.93 -3.66 -17.18
CA VAL A 45 10.83 -4.16 -18.03
C VAL A 45 9.64 -3.21 -18.04
N LEU A 46 9.25 -2.69 -16.88
CA LEU A 46 8.23 -1.65 -16.77
C LEU A 46 8.79 -0.26 -17.15
N THR A 47 10.02 0.02 -16.74
CA THR A 47 10.71 1.29 -16.94
C THR A 47 10.74 1.70 -18.42
N GLN A 48 11.00 0.75 -19.35
CA GLN A 48 11.09 1.02 -20.79
C GLN A 48 9.83 1.68 -21.37
N PHE A 49 8.66 1.43 -20.77
CA PHE A 49 7.40 2.04 -21.18
C PHE A 49 7.15 3.37 -20.47
N LEU A 50 7.56 3.49 -19.21
CA LEU A 50 7.42 4.72 -18.45
C LEU A 50 8.26 5.87 -19.04
N VAL A 51 9.51 5.59 -19.44
CA VAL A 51 10.42 6.60 -19.99
C VAL A 51 10.00 7.14 -21.36
N LYS A 52 9.10 6.46 -22.06
CA LYS A 52 8.52 6.93 -23.32
C LYS A 52 7.39 7.95 -23.13
N LYS A 53 6.91 8.10 -21.89
CA LYS A 53 5.88 9.10 -21.57
C LYS A 53 6.53 10.46 -21.40
N ASP A 54 5.83 11.53 -21.81
CA ASP A 54 6.31 12.90 -21.70
C ASP A 54 6.15 13.41 -20.25
N ARG A 55 6.95 12.85 -19.35
CA ARG A 55 6.93 13.18 -17.92
C ARG A 55 8.22 12.71 -17.23
N LEU A 56 8.55 13.37 -16.12
CA LEU A 56 9.70 13.00 -15.31
C LEU A 56 9.47 11.62 -14.66
N VAL A 57 10.41 10.70 -14.86
CA VAL A 57 10.41 9.37 -14.26
C VAL A 57 11.68 9.21 -13.43
N LYS A 58 11.52 8.84 -12.17
CA LYS A 58 12.60 8.37 -11.30
C LYS A 58 12.36 6.92 -10.91
N VAL A 59 13.42 6.19 -10.66
CA VAL A 59 13.36 4.78 -10.22
C VAL A 59 14.17 4.60 -8.97
N VAL A 60 13.70 3.77 -8.03
CA VAL A 60 14.43 3.41 -6.81
C VAL A 60 14.63 1.90 -6.76
N GLU A 61 15.90 1.49 -6.61
CA GLU A 61 16.30 0.09 -6.62
C GLU A 61 17.33 -0.17 -5.51
N VAL A 62 17.14 -1.22 -4.73
CA VAL A 62 18.04 -1.62 -3.65
C VAL A 62 19.13 -2.60 -4.15
N ASP A 63 18.86 -3.29 -5.25
CA ASP A 63 19.76 -4.27 -5.83
C ASP A 63 20.83 -3.60 -6.72
N TYR A 64 22.07 -3.56 -6.24
CA TYR A 64 23.17 -2.92 -6.95
C TYR A 64 23.44 -3.51 -8.36
N GLU A 65 23.19 -4.81 -8.58
CA GLU A 65 23.34 -5.42 -9.90
C GLU A 65 22.27 -4.92 -10.88
N SER A 66 21.04 -4.76 -10.39
CA SER A 66 19.97 -4.14 -11.16
C SER A 66 20.25 -2.67 -11.45
N VAL A 67 20.78 -1.92 -10.48
CA VAL A 67 21.19 -0.52 -10.68
C VAL A 67 22.27 -0.41 -11.76
N ALA A 68 23.31 -1.26 -11.71
CA ALA A 68 24.38 -1.27 -12.73
C ALA A 68 23.82 -1.60 -14.13
N TYR A 69 22.89 -2.56 -14.21
CA TYR A 69 22.20 -2.89 -15.45
C TYR A 69 21.40 -1.71 -16.00
N LEU A 70 20.62 -1.03 -15.14
CA LEU A 70 19.80 0.12 -15.54
C LEU A 70 20.62 1.28 -16.07
N ARG A 71 21.76 1.58 -15.44
CA ARG A 71 22.69 2.64 -15.89
C ARG A 71 23.23 2.36 -17.29
N GLU A 72 23.56 1.10 -17.56
CA GLU A 72 24.03 0.68 -18.89
C GLU A 72 22.89 0.67 -19.93
N ALA A 73 21.72 0.15 -19.57
CA ALA A 73 20.58 -0.02 -20.47
C ALA A 73 19.81 1.27 -20.78
N TYR A 74 19.78 2.19 -19.80
CA TYR A 74 19.02 3.44 -19.85
C TYR A 74 19.89 4.65 -19.47
N PRO A 75 20.88 5.04 -20.30
CA PRO A 75 21.77 6.17 -20.00
C PRO A 75 21.02 7.49 -19.73
N SER A 76 19.85 7.67 -20.35
CA SER A 76 19.00 8.85 -20.14
C SER A 76 18.40 8.94 -18.73
N LEU A 77 18.42 7.86 -17.96
CA LEU A 77 17.97 7.82 -16.57
C LEU A 77 19.08 7.95 -15.55
N GLU A 78 20.34 8.12 -15.93
CA GLU A 78 21.49 8.09 -15.00
C GLU A 78 21.26 8.94 -13.74
N ASP A 79 20.83 10.18 -13.91
CA ASP A 79 20.56 11.13 -12.81
C ASP A 79 19.24 10.83 -12.05
N HIS A 80 18.44 9.90 -12.53
CA HIS A 80 17.13 9.57 -11.99
C HIS A 80 17.05 8.14 -11.42
N ILE A 81 18.17 7.41 -11.43
CA ILE A 81 18.30 6.10 -10.79
C ILE A 81 18.77 6.30 -9.35
N ILE A 82 17.95 5.92 -8.40
CA ILE A 82 18.21 6.06 -6.97
C ILE A 82 18.51 4.69 -6.40
N GLU A 83 19.76 4.48 -5.99
CA GLU A 83 20.19 3.26 -5.31
C GLU A 83 19.95 3.43 -3.81
N ASP A 84 18.76 3.00 -3.35
CA ASP A 84 18.35 3.14 -1.96
C ASP A 84 17.22 2.15 -1.62
N ASP A 85 16.93 2.03 -0.33
CA ASP A 85 15.79 1.30 0.19
C ASP A 85 14.56 2.23 0.27
N PHE A 86 13.58 1.99 -0.59
CA PHE A 86 12.33 2.76 -0.63
C PHE A 86 11.69 2.92 0.75
N LEU A 87 11.72 1.89 1.58
CA LEU A 87 11.09 1.90 2.90
C LEU A 87 11.76 2.87 3.89
N LYS A 88 13.04 3.22 3.65
CA LYS A 88 13.85 4.11 4.50
C LYS A 88 13.96 5.53 3.98
N MET A 89 13.63 5.76 2.70
CA MET A 89 13.78 7.06 2.05
C MET A 89 12.84 8.13 2.64
N ASN A 90 13.29 9.39 2.57
CA ASN A 90 12.41 10.54 2.71
C ASN A 90 11.82 10.90 1.34
N LEU A 91 10.55 10.54 1.11
CA LEU A 91 9.89 10.71 -0.18
C LEU A 91 9.65 12.17 -0.56
N HIS A 92 9.56 13.09 0.40
CA HIS A 92 9.40 14.53 0.14
C HIS A 92 10.61 15.17 -0.57
N ARG A 93 11.78 14.51 -0.52
CA ARG A 93 12.99 14.99 -1.21
C ARG A 93 13.04 14.64 -2.70
N LEU A 94 12.23 13.67 -3.15
CA LEU A 94 12.35 13.12 -4.50
C LEU A 94 11.94 14.11 -5.59
N PHE A 95 10.90 14.90 -5.34
CA PHE A 95 10.32 15.83 -6.29
C PHE A 95 10.05 17.20 -5.63
N ASP A 96 10.97 17.62 -4.74
CA ASP A 96 10.89 18.90 -4.03
C ASP A 96 9.56 19.11 -3.26
N GLY A 97 9.05 18.05 -2.65
CA GLY A 97 7.78 18.04 -1.92
C GLY A 97 6.53 18.06 -2.80
N LYS A 98 6.69 17.97 -4.13
CA LYS A 98 5.58 17.95 -5.07
C LYS A 98 4.95 16.56 -5.20
N PRO A 99 3.65 16.48 -5.55
CA PRO A 99 2.98 15.21 -5.77
C PRO A 99 3.58 14.40 -6.92
N PHE A 100 3.50 13.08 -6.79
CA PHE A 100 3.93 12.14 -7.82
C PHE A 100 3.07 10.86 -7.81
N VAL A 101 3.09 10.11 -8.91
CA VAL A 101 2.48 8.79 -9.03
C VAL A 101 3.50 7.74 -8.61
N LEU A 102 3.09 6.86 -7.69
CA LEU A 102 3.87 5.70 -7.28
C LEU A 102 3.46 4.49 -8.11
N THR A 103 4.41 3.79 -8.71
CA THR A 103 4.14 2.59 -9.49
C THR A 103 5.23 1.53 -9.35
N GLY A 104 4.94 0.32 -9.78
CA GLY A 104 5.91 -0.76 -9.82
C GLY A 104 5.28 -2.13 -10.03
N ASN A 105 6.15 -3.08 -10.37
CA ASN A 105 5.95 -4.49 -10.10
C ASN A 105 6.50 -4.73 -8.70
N TYR A 106 5.67 -4.55 -7.67
CA TYR A 106 6.13 -4.48 -6.29
C TYR A 106 6.68 -5.81 -5.80
N PRO A 107 7.83 -5.83 -5.08
CA PRO A 107 8.32 -7.02 -4.42
C PRO A 107 7.27 -7.59 -3.46
N TYR A 108 6.96 -8.89 -3.57
CA TYR A 108 5.86 -9.51 -2.83
C TYR A 108 6.06 -9.49 -1.32
N ASN A 109 7.30 -9.66 -0.87
CA ASN A 109 7.65 -9.71 0.55
C ASN A 109 7.50 -8.39 1.30
N ILE A 110 7.44 -7.24 0.59
CA ILE A 110 7.36 -5.91 1.19
C ILE A 110 6.18 -5.07 0.70
N SER A 111 5.27 -5.63 -0.09
CA SER A 111 4.16 -4.86 -0.68
C SER A 111 3.30 -4.15 0.38
N SER A 112 2.96 -4.83 1.47
CA SER A 112 2.21 -4.21 2.57
C SER A 112 2.96 -3.05 3.22
N GLN A 113 4.28 -3.17 3.41
CA GLN A 113 5.12 -2.11 3.96
C GLN A 113 5.21 -0.90 3.02
N ILE A 114 5.25 -1.14 1.70
CA ILE A 114 5.18 -0.07 0.68
C ILE A 114 3.87 0.71 0.83
N PHE A 115 2.75 0.04 1.02
CA PHE A 115 1.45 0.70 1.17
C PHE A 115 1.31 1.43 2.50
N PHE A 116 1.90 0.94 3.59
CA PHE A 116 1.99 1.71 4.83
C PHE A 116 2.82 2.98 4.64
N LYS A 117 3.92 2.91 3.92
CA LYS A 117 4.71 4.09 3.58
C LYS A 117 3.96 5.06 2.68
N MET A 118 3.18 4.56 1.72
CA MET A 118 2.26 5.39 0.93
C MET A 118 1.28 6.15 1.83
N LEU A 119 0.65 5.48 2.80
CA LEU A 119 -0.28 6.11 3.74
C LEU A 119 0.37 7.20 4.60
N GLU A 120 1.63 7.01 5.00
CA GLU A 120 2.40 8.00 5.75
C GLU A 120 2.75 9.24 4.89
N ASN A 121 2.74 9.10 3.57
CA ASN A 121 3.06 10.14 2.58
C ASN A 121 1.88 10.46 1.66
N LYS A 122 0.65 10.26 2.12
CA LYS A 122 -0.56 10.44 1.33
C LYS A 122 -0.79 11.86 0.81
N ASP A 123 -0.14 12.83 1.43
CA ASP A 123 -0.14 14.24 1.03
C ASP A 123 0.57 14.47 -0.32
N ILE A 124 1.55 13.64 -0.67
CA ILE A 124 2.32 13.76 -1.92
C ILE A 124 2.13 12.58 -2.88
N ILE A 125 1.33 11.57 -2.52
CA ILE A 125 1.04 10.40 -3.38
C ILE A 125 -0.46 10.35 -3.70
N PRO A 126 -0.93 11.13 -4.69
CA PRO A 126 -2.34 11.12 -5.08
C PRO A 126 -2.76 9.85 -5.80
N CYS A 127 -1.82 9.09 -6.35
CA CYS A 127 -2.07 7.83 -7.03
C CYS A 127 -0.93 6.84 -6.80
N CYS A 128 -1.30 5.62 -6.45
CA CYS A 128 -0.41 4.47 -6.39
C CYS A 128 -1.03 3.35 -7.21
N THR A 129 -0.26 2.80 -8.13
CA THR A 129 -0.72 1.73 -9.01
C THR A 129 0.37 0.69 -9.20
N GLY A 130 0.03 -0.48 -9.67
CA GLY A 130 1.01 -1.52 -9.97
C GLY A 130 0.54 -2.92 -9.63
N MET A 131 1.49 -3.85 -9.76
CA MET A 131 1.24 -5.27 -9.63
C MET A 131 1.69 -5.80 -8.27
N ILE A 132 0.82 -6.59 -7.66
CA ILE A 132 1.02 -7.28 -6.37
C ILE A 132 0.45 -8.70 -6.45
N GLN A 133 0.64 -9.49 -5.39
CA GLN A 133 -0.04 -10.78 -5.27
C GLN A 133 -1.56 -10.59 -5.30
N LYS A 134 -2.26 -11.46 -6.02
CA LYS A 134 -3.73 -11.43 -6.18
C LYS A 134 -4.45 -11.38 -4.83
N GLU A 135 -4.03 -12.20 -3.87
CA GLU A 135 -4.64 -12.24 -2.53
C GLU A 135 -4.53 -10.90 -1.80
N VAL A 136 -3.39 -10.21 -1.93
CA VAL A 136 -3.19 -8.88 -1.33
C VAL A 136 -4.07 -7.84 -2.01
N ALA A 137 -4.19 -7.89 -3.34
CA ALA A 137 -5.07 -7.00 -4.10
C ALA A 137 -6.54 -7.18 -3.72
N GLU A 138 -6.99 -8.42 -3.61
CA GLU A 138 -8.35 -8.76 -3.17
C GLU A 138 -8.63 -8.24 -1.74
N ARG A 139 -7.65 -8.36 -0.85
CA ARG A 139 -7.74 -7.87 0.53
C ARG A 139 -7.86 -6.34 0.57
N ILE A 140 -7.04 -5.63 -0.19
CA ILE A 140 -7.07 -4.16 -0.26
C ILE A 140 -8.40 -3.66 -0.82
N ALA A 141 -8.94 -4.33 -1.82
CA ALA A 141 -10.19 -3.96 -2.50
C ALA A 141 -11.46 -4.47 -1.80
N ALA A 142 -11.33 -5.34 -0.79
CA ALA A 142 -12.47 -5.97 -0.12
C ALA A 142 -13.33 -4.96 0.65
N GLY A 143 -14.64 -5.18 0.64
CA GLY A 143 -15.60 -4.46 1.47
C GLY A 143 -15.91 -5.16 2.80
N PRO A 144 -16.63 -4.48 3.72
CA PRO A 144 -17.07 -5.05 4.99
C PRO A 144 -17.87 -6.34 4.80
N GLY A 145 -17.72 -7.27 5.74
CA GLY A 145 -18.44 -8.55 5.76
C GLY A 145 -17.76 -9.68 4.99
N SER A 146 -16.71 -9.39 4.22
CA SER A 146 -15.97 -10.44 3.50
C SER A 146 -14.85 -11.04 4.35
N LYS A 147 -14.43 -12.27 4.00
CA LYS A 147 -13.31 -12.95 4.66
C LYS A 147 -11.96 -12.25 4.41
N THR A 148 -11.83 -11.55 3.30
CA THR A 148 -10.59 -10.88 2.89
C THR A 148 -10.48 -9.45 3.43
N TYR A 149 -11.58 -8.86 3.87
CA TYR A 149 -11.58 -7.54 4.51
C TYR A 149 -10.75 -7.54 5.80
N GLY A 150 -9.81 -6.62 5.92
CA GLY A 150 -8.87 -6.60 7.04
C GLY A 150 -8.19 -5.24 7.22
N ILE A 151 -7.05 -5.24 7.91
CA ILE A 151 -6.30 -4.04 8.26
C ILE A 151 -6.01 -3.18 7.03
N LEU A 152 -5.43 -3.74 5.98
CA LEU A 152 -5.10 -3.00 4.75
C LEU A 152 -6.35 -2.45 4.06
N SER A 153 -7.46 -3.20 4.05
CA SER A 153 -8.72 -2.72 3.48
C SER A 153 -9.16 -1.42 4.14
N VAL A 154 -9.25 -1.41 5.47
CA VAL A 154 -9.72 -0.26 6.26
C VAL A 154 -8.78 0.92 6.15
N LEU A 155 -7.48 0.69 6.41
CA LEU A 155 -6.50 1.78 6.44
C LEU A 155 -6.31 2.44 5.07
N ILE A 156 -6.32 1.68 3.98
CA ILE A 156 -6.19 2.24 2.64
C ILE A 156 -7.48 2.91 2.20
N GLN A 157 -8.64 2.26 2.37
CA GLN A 157 -9.92 2.80 1.92
C GLN A 157 -10.37 4.03 2.71
N ALA A 158 -9.83 4.26 3.90
CA ALA A 158 -10.02 5.52 4.61
C ALA A 158 -9.53 6.75 3.80
N TRP A 159 -8.53 6.58 2.95
CA TRP A 159 -7.83 7.65 2.24
C TRP A 159 -7.81 7.52 0.72
N TYR A 160 -8.02 6.30 0.19
CA TYR A 160 -7.91 5.98 -1.22
C TYR A 160 -9.14 5.22 -1.72
N LYS A 161 -9.58 5.57 -2.93
CA LYS A 161 -10.45 4.73 -3.75
C LYS A 161 -9.60 3.62 -4.33
N VAL A 162 -10.01 2.37 -4.17
CA VAL A 162 -9.29 1.20 -4.68
C VAL A 162 -10.01 0.64 -5.90
N GLU A 163 -9.27 0.39 -6.97
CA GLU A 163 -9.74 -0.26 -8.18
C GLU A 163 -8.91 -1.51 -8.46
N TYR A 164 -9.55 -2.66 -8.51
CA TYR A 164 -8.93 -3.91 -8.97
C TYR A 164 -9.03 -3.96 -10.50
N LEU A 165 -7.90 -3.79 -11.20
CA LEU A 165 -7.93 -3.58 -12.65
C LEU A 165 -7.95 -4.89 -13.43
N PHE A 166 -6.99 -5.79 -13.18
CA PHE A 166 -6.92 -7.09 -13.86
C PHE A 166 -6.03 -8.09 -13.11
N THR A 167 -6.16 -9.36 -13.49
CA THR A 167 -5.38 -10.48 -12.93
C THR A 167 -4.48 -11.08 -14.01
N ASP A 168 -3.24 -11.42 -13.64
CA ASP A 168 -2.29 -12.13 -14.49
C ASP A 168 -1.86 -13.46 -13.87
N SER A 169 -1.52 -14.40 -14.75
CA SER A 169 -1.01 -15.70 -14.32
C SER A 169 0.46 -15.61 -13.89
N GLU A 170 0.90 -16.61 -13.13
CA GLU A 170 2.28 -16.76 -12.72
C GLU A 170 3.28 -16.89 -13.89
N HIS A 171 2.81 -17.27 -15.06
CA HIS A 171 3.64 -17.49 -16.25
C HIS A 171 4.19 -16.21 -16.89
N VAL A 172 3.67 -15.03 -16.51
CA VAL A 172 4.19 -13.75 -17.00
C VAL A 172 5.52 -13.35 -16.35
N PHE A 173 6.00 -14.13 -15.37
CA PHE A 173 7.23 -13.90 -14.61
C PHE A 173 8.32 -14.95 -14.85
N ASN A 174 9.56 -14.58 -14.56
CA ASN A 174 10.70 -15.46 -14.46
C ASN A 174 11.56 -15.11 -13.21
N PRO A 175 11.70 -16.01 -12.22
CA PRO A 175 10.97 -17.29 -12.09
C PRO A 175 9.47 -17.06 -11.82
N PRO A 176 8.59 -17.99 -12.21
CA PRO A 176 7.18 -17.88 -11.90
C PRO A 176 6.95 -17.96 -10.39
N PRO A 177 6.14 -17.05 -9.80
CA PRO A 177 5.71 -17.17 -8.40
C PRO A 177 4.73 -18.35 -8.24
N LYS A 178 4.43 -18.70 -6.99
CA LYS A 178 3.47 -19.78 -6.69
C LYS A 178 2.00 -19.34 -6.78
N VAL A 179 1.77 -18.04 -6.92
CA VAL A 179 0.44 -17.40 -6.85
C VAL A 179 0.26 -16.47 -8.04
N LYS A 180 -0.99 -16.23 -8.39
CA LYS A 180 -1.36 -15.22 -9.39
C LYS A 180 -1.08 -13.81 -8.87
N SER A 181 -0.98 -12.88 -9.79
CA SER A 181 -0.80 -11.46 -9.54
C SER A 181 -2.01 -10.67 -9.98
N ALA A 182 -2.15 -9.48 -9.46
CA ALA A 182 -3.16 -8.54 -9.87
C ALA A 182 -2.60 -7.12 -9.92
N VAL A 183 -3.17 -6.31 -10.77
CA VAL A 183 -2.87 -4.89 -10.88
C VAL A 183 -4.00 -4.11 -10.24
N ILE A 184 -3.64 -3.23 -9.33
CA ILE A 184 -4.56 -2.32 -8.63
C ILE A 184 -4.18 -0.88 -8.92
N ARG A 185 -5.16 0.01 -8.75
CA ARG A 185 -4.95 1.46 -8.70
C ARG A 185 -5.65 2.02 -7.48
N MET A 186 -4.91 2.80 -6.71
CA MET A 186 -5.37 3.49 -5.53
C MET A 186 -5.24 4.99 -5.78
N THR A 187 -6.35 5.70 -5.76
CA THR A 187 -6.42 7.14 -6.01
C THR A 187 -6.94 7.82 -4.74
N ARG A 188 -6.29 8.93 -4.31
CA ARG A 188 -6.78 9.69 -3.16
C ARG A 188 -8.26 10.01 -3.32
N ASN A 189 -9.03 9.70 -2.27
CA ASN A 189 -10.43 10.10 -2.17
C ASN A 189 -10.53 11.55 -1.62
N ASP A 190 -11.74 12.03 -1.38
CA ASP A 190 -11.99 13.41 -0.92
C ASP A 190 -11.71 13.62 0.56
N THR A 191 -11.27 12.59 1.29
CA THR A 191 -10.97 12.68 2.73
C THR A 191 -9.74 13.54 2.97
N LYS A 192 -9.93 14.68 3.60
CA LYS A 192 -8.84 15.55 4.07
C LYS A 192 -8.43 15.23 5.49
N GLU A 193 -9.43 14.96 6.34
CA GLU A 193 -9.29 14.59 7.74
C GLU A 193 -10.28 13.47 8.05
N LEU A 194 -9.88 12.48 8.88
CA LEU A 194 -10.74 11.36 9.24
C LEU A 194 -11.90 11.75 10.16
N GLY A 195 -11.77 12.84 10.89
CA GLY A 195 -12.70 13.21 11.97
C GLY A 195 -12.48 12.42 13.26
N CYS A 196 -11.32 11.79 13.41
CA CYS A 196 -10.84 11.13 14.62
C CYS A 196 -9.31 11.20 14.69
N ASP A 197 -8.71 10.82 15.82
CA ASP A 197 -7.26 10.68 15.94
C ASP A 197 -6.74 9.55 15.03
N GLU A 198 -5.89 9.90 14.07
CA GLU A 198 -5.37 8.94 13.06
C GLU A 198 -4.51 7.84 13.68
N LYS A 199 -3.73 8.17 14.73
CA LYS A 199 -2.88 7.21 15.41
C LYS A 199 -3.71 6.19 16.18
N LEU A 200 -4.72 6.66 16.90
CA LEU A 200 -5.66 5.82 17.63
C LEU A 200 -6.50 4.98 16.65
N PHE A 201 -6.95 5.56 15.53
CA PHE A 201 -7.65 4.83 14.46
C PHE A 201 -6.83 3.63 13.97
N LYS A 202 -5.57 3.85 13.63
CA LYS A 202 -4.66 2.77 13.21
C LYS A 202 -4.49 1.71 14.31
N GLN A 203 -4.39 2.12 15.56
CA GLN A 203 -4.28 1.22 16.71
C GLN A 203 -5.55 0.39 16.90
N VAL A 204 -6.73 1.01 16.87
CA VAL A 204 -8.04 0.34 17.01
C VAL A 204 -8.22 -0.70 15.90
N VAL A 205 -7.97 -0.31 14.65
CA VAL A 205 -8.09 -1.23 13.50
C VAL A 205 -7.15 -2.43 13.66
N LYS A 206 -5.86 -2.20 13.93
CA LYS A 206 -4.88 -3.28 14.10
C LYS A 206 -5.21 -4.20 15.28
N THR A 207 -5.56 -3.62 16.42
CA THR A 207 -5.85 -4.40 17.64
C THR A 207 -7.06 -5.30 17.46
N THR A 208 -8.13 -4.79 16.88
CA THR A 208 -9.36 -5.56 16.68
C THR A 208 -9.19 -6.66 15.65
N PHE A 209 -8.50 -6.41 14.54
CA PHE A 209 -8.23 -7.42 13.51
C PHE A 209 -7.19 -8.48 13.94
N ASN A 210 -6.29 -8.19 14.87
CA ASN A 210 -5.40 -9.21 15.44
C ASN A 210 -6.18 -10.32 16.17
N HIS A 211 -7.40 -10.02 16.58
CA HIS A 211 -8.34 -10.97 17.17
C HIS A 211 -9.62 -11.11 16.33
N ARG A 212 -9.46 -11.18 15.02
CA ARG A 212 -10.52 -11.14 14.01
C ARG A 212 -11.73 -12.02 14.31
N ARG A 213 -11.52 -13.21 14.87
CA ARG A 213 -12.61 -14.15 15.18
C ARG A 213 -13.42 -13.80 16.44
N LYS A 214 -12.93 -12.85 17.24
CA LYS A 214 -13.61 -12.37 18.45
C LYS A 214 -14.48 -11.17 18.12
N THR A 215 -15.54 -10.99 18.92
CA THR A 215 -16.33 -9.74 18.90
C THR A 215 -15.48 -8.56 19.35
N LEU A 216 -15.88 -7.35 18.99
CA LEU A 216 -15.20 -6.11 19.40
C LEU A 216 -15.05 -6.02 20.92
N ARG A 217 -16.08 -6.43 21.69
CA ARG A 217 -16.05 -6.49 23.14
C ARG A 217 -14.80 -7.21 23.68
N ASN A 218 -14.36 -8.26 22.99
CA ASN A 218 -13.19 -9.04 23.40
C ASN A 218 -11.90 -8.58 22.71
N SER A 219 -11.97 -8.14 21.46
CA SER A 219 -10.79 -7.76 20.68
C SER A 219 -10.23 -6.39 21.04
N ILE A 220 -11.05 -5.49 21.63
CA ILE A 220 -10.64 -4.14 22.02
C ILE A 220 -10.03 -4.04 23.42
N LYS A 221 -10.14 -5.09 24.23
CA LYS A 221 -9.63 -5.11 25.61
C LYS A 221 -8.20 -4.65 25.80
N PRO A 222 -7.25 -4.91 24.88
CA PRO A 222 -5.89 -4.36 25.00
C PRO A 222 -5.83 -2.82 25.06
N ILE A 223 -6.85 -2.14 24.55
CA ILE A 223 -6.93 -0.67 24.55
C ILE A 223 -7.78 -0.15 25.73
N LEU A 224 -8.98 -0.73 25.93
CA LEU A 224 -9.97 -0.23 26.89
C LEU A 224 -9.93 -0.90 28.28
N GLY A 225 -9.20 -2.02 28.41
CA GLY A 225 -9.30 -2.84 29.62
C GLY A 225 -10.49 -3.81 29.60
N LYS A 226 -10.66 -4.57 30.70
CA LYS A 226 -11.66 -5.66 30.77
C LYS A 226 -13.07 -5.16 31.07
N ASP A 227 -13.20 -4.12 31.87
CA ASP A 227 -14.46 -3.70 32.50
C ASP A 227 -14.91 -2.30 32.03
N CYS A 228 -14.55 -1.90 30.82
CA CYS A 228 -14.96 -0.62 30.28
C CYS A 228 -16.47 -0.63 29.93
N PRO A 229 -17.28 0.27 30.51
CA PRO A 229 -18.74 0.30 30.27
C PRO A 229 -19.13 0.48 28.80
N LEU A 230 -18.27 1.13 27.99
CA LEU A 230 -18.48 1.29 26.56
C LEU A 230 -18.70 -0.04 25.85
N THR A 231 -18.06 -1.12 26.32
CA THR A 231 -18.15 -2.43 25.69
C THR A 231 -19.51 -3.11 25.85
N GLU A 232 -20.44 -2.54 26.63
CA GLU A 232 -21.83 -3.01 26.77
C GLU A 232 -22.72 -2.57 25.60
N ASP A 233 -22.29 -1.56 24.82
CA ASP A 233 -23.02 -1.14 23.62
C ASP A 233 -23.16 -2.27 22.60
N ALA A 234 -24.29 -2.30 21.89
CA ALA A 234 -24.61 -3.33 20.89
C ALA A 234 -23.59 -3.42 19.75
N LEU A 235 -22.92 -2.32 19.40
CA LEU A 235 -21.84 -2.31 18.40
C LEU A 235 -20.75 -3.33 18.73
N PHE A 236 -20.42 -3.49 20.02
CA PHE A 236 -19.35 -4.37 20.48
C PHE A 236 -19.66 -5.87 20.39
N ASN A 237 -20.87 -6.24 19.99
CA ASN A 237 -21.24 -7.61 19.62
C ASN A 237 -20.82 -7.97 18.18
N LYS A 238 -20.53 -6.96 17.34
CA LYS A 238 -20.01 -7.18 15.99
C LYS A 238 -18.55 -7.66 16.03
N ARG A 239 -18.11 -8.29 14.93
CA ARG A 239 -16.72 -8.59 14.67
C ARG A 239 -16.09 -7.47 13.83
N PRO A 240 -14.74 -7.28 13.87
CA PRO A 240 -14.10 -6.19 13.13
C PRO A 240 -14.37 -6.21 11.63
N GLU A 241 -14.46 -7.39 10.99
CA GLU A 241 -14.76 -7.48 9.56
C GLU A 241 -16.17 -6.98 9.16
N GLN A 242 -17.06 -6.80 10.11
CA GLN A 242 -18.41 -6.30 9.87
C GLN A 242 -18.50 -4.77 9.86
N LEU A 243 -17.43 -4.07 10.28
CA LEU A 243 -17.42 -2.61 10.38
C LEU A 243 -16.95 -1.97 9.07
N SER A 244 -17.69 -0.96 8.61
CA SER A 244 -17.22 -0.04 7.57
C SER A 244 -16.09 0.86 8.07
N VAL A 245 -15.44 1.58 7.16
CA VAL A 245 -14.45 2.61 7.53
C VAL A 245 -15.07 3.67 8.44
N GLU A 246 -16.28 4.15 8.12
CA GLU A 246 -17.02 5.14 8.90
C GLU A 246 -17.36 4.62 10.31
N GLU A 247 -17.72 3.36 10.43
CA GLU A 247 -17.97 2.72 11.73
C GLU A 247 -16.68 2.59 12.56
N PHE A 248 -15.53 2.34 11.93
CA PHE A 248 -14.22 2.37 12.61
C PHE A 248 -13.84 3.78 13.08
N ILE A 249 -14.14 4.81 12.31
CA ILE A 249 -13.92 6.20 12.71
C ILE A 249 -14.79 6.54 13.93
N SER A 250 -16.07 6.20 13.90
CA SER A 250 -16.99 6.37 15.03
C SER A 250 -16.53 5.60 16.27
N LEU A 251 -16.12 4.34 16.11
CA LEU A 251 -15.55 3.53 17.18
C LEU A 251 -14.31 4.18 17.79
N THR A 252 -13.43 4.73 16.97
CA THR A 252 -12.21 5.41 17.42
C THR A 252 -12.55 6.61 18.30
N ASN A 253 -13.53 7.44 17.92
CA ASN A 253 -13.99 8.57 18.72
C ASN A 253 -14.56 8.11 20.07
N GLN A 254 -15.37 7.05 20.09
CA GLN A 254 -15.91 6.50 21.32
C GLN A 254 -14.82 5.95 22.25
N VAL A 255 -13.81 5.29 21.69
CA VAL A 255 -12.64 4.80 22.42
C VAL A 255 -11.85 5.95 23.01
N GLU A 256 -11.62 7.02 22.24
CA GLU A 256 -10.91 8.22 22.72
C GLU A 256 -11.61 8.85 23.93
N GLU A 257 -12.93 9.01 23.86
CA GLU A 257 -13.74 9.56 24.98
C GLU A 257 -13.68 8.65 26.22
N ALA A 258 -13.78 7.35 26.04
CA ALA A 258 -13.67 6.40 27.14
C ALA A 258 -12.30 6.46 27.83
N LEU A 259 -11.22 6.61 27.06
CA LEU A 259 -9.86 6.75 27.60
C LEU A 259 -9.68 8.07 28.38
N LYS A 260 -10.24 9.18 27.89
CA LYS A 260 -10.23 10.48 28.59
C LYS A 260 -10.97 10.39 29.92
N THR A 261 -12.14 9.76 29.93
CA THR A 261 -12.98 9.60 31.13
C THR A 261 -12.25 8.73 32.19
N ALA A 262 -11.62 7.63 31.76
CA ALA A 262 -10.86 6.76 32.66
C ALA A 262 -9.67 7.49 33.31
N THR A 263 -8.96 8.33 32.54
CA THR A 263 -7.84 9.15 33.05
C THR A 263 -8.33 10.19 34.06
N ALA A 264 -9.48 10.81 33.84
CA ALA A 264 -10.05 11.82 34.74
C ALA A 264 -10.56 11.20 36.06
N SER A 265 -10.98 9.93 36.05
CA SER A 265 -11.50 9.21 37.24
C SER A 265 -10.41 8.55 38.07
N GLY A 266 -9.18 8.48 37.56
CA GLY A 266 -8.03 7.86 38.23
C GLY A 266 -7.11 8.82 39.02
N ASN A 267 -7.48 10.10 39.13
CA ASN A 267 -6.79 11.13 39.95
C ASN A 267 -7.51 11.40 41.25
#